data_2e7344660c464965f6b940cd7c914257
#
_entry.id   2e7344660c464965f6b940cd7c914257
#
_cell.length_a   1.000
_cell.length_b   1.000
_cell.length_c   1.000
_cell.angle_alpha   90.00
_cell.angle_beta   90.00
_cell.angle_gamma   90.00
#
_symmetry.space_group_name_H-M   'P 1'
#
loop_
_entity.id
_entity.type
_entity.pdbx_description
1 polymer ?
#
loop_
_entity_poly.entity_id
_entity_poly.type
_entity_poly.pdbx_seq_one_letter_code
_entity_poly.pdbx_strand_id
1 'polypeptide(L)'
;MNAMTPVGQATSAARTVSDVLAQSQVESVMDELDRDLIGLAPVKSRVRDIAALLVIDKLRANLGLAATSGAVAPSLHMSFTGNPGTGKTTVAFRMAQILHRLGYSRKGHLVAVTRDDLVGQYIGHTAPKTKEVLKKAMGGVLFIDEAYYLYRPENERDYGQEAIEILLQVMENQRDDLVVILAGYKDRMETFFKSNPGMSSRIAHHIDFPDYAQGELLQIGERMLAGMNYSFGEGTRAVFEQYLARRLVQPHFANARSVRNALDRARLRQASRLYADADRVLTAADLSTLAPQDLLASRVFQISTTT
;
A
#
# COMPACT_ATOMS: atom_id res chain seq x y z
N MET A 1 -35.56 35.82 -35.47
CA MET A 1 -34.69 34.65 -35.43
C MET A 1 -34.16 34.55 -34.01
N ASN A 2 -34.85 33.78 -33.16
CA ASN A 2 -34.43 33.54 -31.76
C ASN A 2 -33.48 32.34 -31.72
N ALA A 3 -32.23 32.58 -31.38
CA ALA A 3 -31.28 31.54 -31.11
C ALA A 3 -31.58 30.94 -29.72
N MET A 4 -32.07 29.70 -29.70
CA MET A 4 -32.20 28.90 -28.49
C MET A 4 -30.81 28.52 -28.01
N THR A 5 -30.42 29.02 -26.83
CA THR A 5 -29.28 28.55 -26.06
C THR A 5 -29.57 27.10 -25.60
N PRO A 6 -28.64 26.17 -25.74
CA PRO A 6 -28.86 24.83 -25.23
C PRO A 6 -28.85 24.88 -23.67
N VAL A 7 -29.97 24.48 -23.11
CA VAL A 7 -30.13 24.21 -21.66
C VAL A 7 -29.13 23.13 -21.30
N GLY A 8 -28.13 23.49 -20.46
CA GLY A 8 -27.22 22.53 -19.86
C GLY A 8 -28.02 21.46 -19.13
N GLN A 9 -27.77 20.20 -19.46
CA GLN A 9 -28.31 19.05 -18.71
C GLN A 9 -27.82 19.14 -17.28
N ALA A 10 -28.72 19.54 -16.39
CA ALA A 10 -28.52 19.35 -14.96
C ALA A 10 -28.32 17.84 -14.72
N THR A 11 -27.12 17.43 -14.37
CA THR A 11 -26.82 16.06 -13.94
C THR A 11 -27.75 15.73 -12.78
N SER A 12 -28.74 14.88 -13.02
CA SER A 12 -29.67 14.38 -12.00
C SER A 12 -28.85 13.81 -10.86
N ALA A 13 -29.15 14.21 -9.62
CA ALA A 13 -28.46 13.67 -8.45
C ALA A 13 -28.61 12.14 -8.44
N ALA A 14 -27.52 11.41 -8.24
CA ALA A 14 -27.50 9.96 -8.22
C ALA A 14 -28.47 9.44 -7.16
N ARG A 15 -29.34 8.52 -7.52
CA ARG A 15 -30.38 7.92 -6.65
C ARG A 15 -30.17 6.44 -6.38
N THR A 16 -29.36 5.77 -7.17
CA THR A 16 -29.02 4.36 -7.03
C THR A 16 -27.53 4.16 -6.77
N VAL A 17 -27.16 3.01 -6.20
CA VAL A 17 -25.74 2.61 -6.05
C VAL A 17 -25.05 2.62 -7.43
N SER A 18 -25.71 2.09 -8.47
CA SER A 18 -25.17 2.05 -9.83
C SER A 18 -24.88 3.46 -10.36
N ASP A 19 -25.74 4.45 -10.08
CA ASP A 19 -25.51 5.83 -10.50
C ASP A 19 -24.23 6.41 -9.84
N VAL A 20 -24.03 6.16 -8.54
CA VAL A 20 -22.83 6.62 -7.83
C VAL A 20 -21.58 5.93 -8.36
N LEU A 21 -21.63 4.62 -8.59
CA LEU A 21 -20.51 3.84 -9.13
C LEU A 21 -20.13 4.34 -10.53
N ALA A 22 -21.12 4.53 -11.41
CA ALA A 22 -20.90 5.02 -12.76
C ALA A 22 -20.32 6.46 -12.77
N GLN A 23 -20.87 7.36 -11.94
CA GLN A 23 -20.38 8.75 -11.86
C GLN A 23 -18.97 8.86 -11.26
N SER A 24 -18.68 8.06 -10.23
CA SER A 24 -17.38 8.12 -9.55
C SER A 24 -16.30 7.32 -10.26
N GLN A 25 -16.66 6.37 -11.12
CA GLN A 25 -15.73 5.42 -11.75
C GLN A 25 -14.85 4.66 -10.72
N VAL A 26 -15.36 4.47 -9.50
CA VAL A 26 -14.62 3.79 -8.43
C VAL A 26 -14.37 2.32 -8.75
N GLU A 27 -15.24 1.70 -9.54
CA GLU A 27 -15.07 0.30 -9.98
C GLU A 27 -13.78 0.09 -10.75
N SER A 28 -13.37 1.07 -11.59
CA SER A 28 -12.10 0.97 -12.32
C SER A 28 -10.89 0.90 -11.36
N VAL A 29 -10.96 1.62 -10.24
CA VAL A 29 -9.89 1.57 -9.21
C VAL A 29 -9.89 0.24 -8.46
N MET A 30 -11.08 -0.35 -8.25
CA MET A 30 -11.20 -1.68 -7.66
C MET A 30 -10.66 -2.77 -8.59
N ASP A 31 -10.93 -2.67 -9.88
CA ASP A 31 -10.36 -3.57 -10.90
C ASP A 31 -8.83 -3.44 -10.99
N GLU A 32 -8.32 -2.22 -10.87
CA GLU A 32 -6.88 -1.97 -10.79
C GLU A 32 -6.27 -2.56 -9.52
N LEU A 33 -6.95 -2.44 -8.37
CA LEU A 33 -6.53 -3.08 -7.13
C LEU A 33 -6.45 -4.62 -7.29
N ASP A 34 -7.45 -5.20 -7.94
CA ASP A 34 -7.48 -6.65 -8.20
C ASP A 34 -6.37 -7.10 -9.16
N ARG A 35 -6.07 -6.28 -10.14
CA ARG A 35 -4.96 -6.52 -11.08
C ARG A 35 -3.60 -6.33 -10.43
N ASP A 36 -3.42 -5.32 -9.60
CA ASP A 36 -2.11 -4.99 -9.01
C ASP A 36 -1.68 -5.97 -7.93
N LEU A 37 -2.64 -6.52 -7.20
CA LEU A 37 -2.39 -7.39 -6.06
C LEU A 37 -2.86 -8.82 -6.36
N ILE A 38 -1.94 -9.75 -6.27
CA ILE A 38 -2.25 -11.18 -6.27
C ILE A 38 -2.70 -11.56 -4.86
N GLY A 39 -3.69 -12.44 -4.74
CA GLY A 39 -4.21 -12.86 -3.46
C GLY A 39 -4.82 -11.74 -2.60
N LEU A 40 -4.49 -11.73 -1.32
CA LEU A 40 -4.95 -10.75 -0.32
C LEU A 40 -6.48 -10.57 -0.28
N ALA A 41 -7.25 -11.65 -0.46
CA ALA A 41 -8.71 -11.60 -0.48
C ALA A 41 -9.32 -10.88 0.75
N PRO A 42 -8.85 -11.08 1.99
CA PRO A 42 -9.37 -10.36 3.15
C PRO A 42 -9.14 -8.84 3.08
N VAL A 43 -7.97 -8.41 2.59
CA VAL A 43 -7.64 -6.98 2.42
C VAL A 43 -8.54 -6.36 1.36
N LYS A 44 -8.68 -7.01 0.21
CA LYS A 44 -9.54 -6.56 -0.89
C LYS A 44 -11.01 -6.47 -0.46
N SER A 45 -11.50 -7.47 0.30
CA SER A 45 -12.86 -7.42 0.86
C SER A 45 -13.01 -6.19 1.77
N ARG A 46 -12.07 -5.94 2.67
CA ARG A 46 -12.15 -4.79 3.58
C ARG A 46 -12.12 -3.45 2.84
N VAL A 47 -11.33 -3.34 1.78
CA VAL A 47 -11.31 -2.14 0.93
C VAL A 47 -12.68 -1.94 0.25
N ARG A 48 -13.30 -3.03 -0.25
CA ARG A 48 -14.66 -2.98 -0.83
C ARG A 48 -15.71 -2.58 0.19
N ASP A 49 -15.65 -3.09 1.43
CA ASP A 49 -16.58 -2.73 2.50
C ASP A 49 -16.50 -1.22 2.82
N ILE A 50 -15.29 -0.67 2.88
CA ILE A 50 -15.08 0.78 3.10
C ILE A 50 -15.64 1.57 1.91
N ALA A 51 -15.36 1.16 0.68
CA ALA A 51 -15.90 1.82 -0.50
C ALA A 51 -17.44 1.77 -0.54
N ALA A 52 -18.04 0.64 -0.18
CA ALA A 52 -19.50 0.49 -0.09
C ALA A 52 -20.11 1.43 0.95
N LEU A 53 -19.49 1.54 2.13
CA LEU A 53 -19.92 2.51 3.16
C LEU A 53 -19.94 3.93 2.59
N LEU A 54 -18.87 4.35 1.92
CA LEU A 54 -18.74 5.69 1.35
C LEU A 54 -19.75 5.95 0.22
N VAL A 55 -20.04 4.96 -0.60
CA VAL A 55 -21.10 5.05 -1.65
C VAL A 55 -22.48 5.27 -1.02
N ILE A 56 -22.79 4.53 0.04
CA ILE A 56 -24.08 4.68 0.76
C ILE A 56 -24.16 6.05 1.44
N ASP A 57 -23.09 6.51 2.07
CA ASP A 57 -23.08 7.84 2.71
C ASP A 57 -23.25 8.95 1.66
N LYS A 58 -22.68 8.82 0.47
CA LYS A 58 -22.92 9.75 -0.63
C LYS A 58 -24.38 9.77 -1.08
N LEU A 59 -25.03 8.60 -1.19
CA LEU A 59 -26.46 8.51 -1.49
C LEU A 59 -27.31 9.15 -0.41
N ARG A 60 -26.99 8.92 0.86
CA ARG A 60 -27.68 9.57 1.99
C ARG A 60 -27.59 11.09 1.91
N ALA A 61 -26.38 11.62 1.58
CA ALA A 61 -26.19 13.05 1.37
C ALA A 61 -27.02 13.59 0.22
N ASN A 62 -27.10 12.88 -0.90
CA ASN A 62 -27.92 13.25 -2.07
C ASN A 62 -29.43 13.28 -1.77
N LEU A 63 -29.89 12.48 -0.80
CA LEU A 63 -31.29 12.45 -0.33
C LEU A 63 -31.58 13.42 0.82
N GLY A 64 -30.64 14.28 1.17
CA GLY A 64 -30.78 15.21 2.31
C GLY A 64 -30.72 14.54 3.67
N LEU A 65 -30.28 13.29 3.74
CA LEU A 65 -30.08 12.50 4.97
C LEU A 65 -28.65 12.63 5.50
N ALA A 66 -27.88 13.60 4.99
CA ALA A 66 -26.59 13.93 5.57
C ALA A 66 -26.79 14.31 7.04
N ALA A 67 -25.78 14.00 7.85
CA ALA A 67 -25.81 14.32 9.26
C ALA A 67 -26.12 15.82 9.46
N THR A 68 -27.13 16.12 10.30
CA THR A 68 -27.47 17.49 10.69
C THR A 68 -26.29 18.14 11.41
N SER A 69 -26.23 19.48 11.39
CA SER A 69 -25.16 20.27 11.99
C SER A 69 -24.72 19.74 13.37
N GLY A 70 -23.46 19.29 13.47
CA GLY A 70 -22.88 18.68 14.66
C GLY A 70 -22.64 17.17 14.61
N ALA A 71 -23.18 16.45 13.63
CA ALA A 71 -22.79 15.07 13.42
C ALA A 71 -21.45 15.01 12.69
N VAL A 72 -20.56 14.29 13.31
CA VAL A 72 -19.17 14.12 12.91
C VAL A 72 -19.10 13.18 11.72
N ALA A 73 -18.49 13.60 10.60
CA ALA A 73 -18.18 12.69 9.50
C ALA A 73 -17.40 11.46 10.01
N PRO A 74 -17.66 10.26 9.46
CA PRO A 74 -16.97 9.07 9.91
C PRO A 74 -15.45 9.24 9.77
N SER A 75 -14.69 8.82 10.79
CA SER A 75 -13.24 8.80 10.69
C SER A 75 -12.83 7.81 9.62
N LEU A 76 -11.98 8.24 8.69
CA LEU A 76 -11.41 7.41 7.63
C LEU A 76 -9.93 7.08 7.88
N HIS A 77 -9.42 7.40 9.07
CA HIS A 77 -8.05 7.02 9.44
C HIS A 77 -7.94 5.50 9.59
N MET A 78 -6.81 4.95 9.15
CA MET A 78 -6.63 3.50 9.04
C MET A 78 -5.32 3.05 9.68
N SER A 79 -5.27 1.79 10.09
CA SER A 79 -4.05 1.07 10.45
C SER A 79 -3.87 -0.11 9.52
N PHE A 80 -2.70 -0.22 8.90
CA PHE A 80 -2.29 -1.33 8.03
C PHE A 80 -1.19 -2.13 8.72
N THR A 81 -1.52 -3.33 9.17
CA THR A 81 -0.59 -4.19 9.91
C THR A 81 -0.19 -5.40 9.07
N GLY A 82 1.06 -5.84 9.21
CA GLY A 82 1.58 -7.01 8.52
C GLY A 82 3.06 -6.90 8.16
N ASN A 83 3.63 -8.01 7.71
CA ASN A 83 5.04 -8.14 7.37
C ASN A 83 5.44 -7.29 6.16
N PRO A 84 6.75 -7.03 5.96
CA PRO A 84 7.22 -6.28 4.79
C PRO A 84 6.89 -6.98 3.48
N GLY A 85 6.63 -6.19 2.44
CA GLY A 85 6.39 -6.71 1.09
C GLY A 85 5.01 -7.36 0.90
N THR A 86 4.05 -7.13 1.81
CA THR A 86 2.66 -7.62 1.71
C THR A 86 1.73 -6.68 0.93
N GLY A 87 2.22 -5.55 0.41
CA GLY A 87 1.43 -4.66 -0.45
C GLY A 87 0.77 -3.48 0.25
N LYS A 88 1.08 -3.18 1.53
CA LYS A 88 0.49 -2.07 2.29
C LYS A 88 0.49 -0.73 1.56
N THR A 89 1.63 -0.32 1.03
CA THR A 89 1.76 0.96 0.29
C THR A 89 0.95 0.98 -1.00
N THR A 90 0.86 -0.15 -1.70
CA THR A 90 0.03 -0.27 -2.92
C THR A 90 -1.45 -0.10 -2.59
N VAL A 91 -1.93 -0.74 -1.53
CA VAL A 91 -3.33 -0.58 -1.08
C VAL A 91 -3.58 0.85 -0.61
N ALA A 92 -2.65 1.47 0.12
CA ALA A 92 -2.79 2.87 0.55
C ALA A 92 -2.93 3.82 -0.65
N PHE A 93 -2.16 3.61 -1.71
CA PHE A 93 -2.28 4.37 -2.95
C PHE A 93 -3.66 4.20 -3.61
N ARG A 94 -4.17 2.94 -3.69
CA ARG A 94 -5.51 2.68 -4.23
C ARG A 94 -6.62 3.26 -3.34
N MET A 95 -6.45 3.22 -2.02
CA MET A 95 -7.38 3.89 -1.09
C MET A 95 -7.44 5.40 -1.33
N ALA A 96 -6.31 6.06 -1.55
CA ALA A 96 -6.29 7.50 -1.87
C ALA A 96 -7.09 7.80 -3.14
N GLN A 97 -6.98 6.96 -4.17
CA GLN A 97 -7.76 7.10 -5.40
C GLN A 97 -9.26 6.85 -5.18
N ILE A 98 -9.64 5.80 -4.42
CA ILE A 98 -11.03 5.50 -4.06
C ILE A 98 -11.66 6.69 -3.32
N LEU A 99 -10.98 7.21 -2.30
CA LEU A 99 -11.44 8.37 -1.53
C LEU A 99 -11.65 9.60 -2.42
N HIS A 100 -10.74 9.82 -3.37
CA HIS A 100 -10.85 10.93 -4.32
C HIS A 100 -12.02 10.73 -5.29
N ARG A 101 -12.16 9.57 -5.89
CA ARG A 101 -13.26 9.26 -6.82
C ARG A 101 -14.63 9.38 -6.17
N LEU A 102 -14.74 9.04 -4.90
CA LEU A 102 -15.97 9.18 -4.13
C LEU A 102 -16.19 10.59 -3.55
N GLY A 103 -15.21 11.49 -3.66
CA GLY A 103 -15.31 12.89 -3.23
C GLY A 103 -14.96 13.13 -1.76
N TYR A 104 -14.35 12.15 -1.08
CA TYR A 104 -13.86 12.26 0.31
C TYR A 104 -12.44 12.81 0.42
N SER A 105 -11.76 12.99 -0.69
CA SER A 105 -10.43 13.58 -0.77
C SER A 105 -10.37 14.49 -1.99
N ARG A 106 -9.86 15.72 -1.80
CA ARG A 106 -9.84 16.73 -2.88
C ARG A 106 -8.82 16.41 -3.98
N LYS A 107 -7.67 15.80 -3.63
CA LYS A 107 -6.54 15.62 -4.55
C LYS A 107 -6.24 14.16 -4.88
N GLY A 108 -6.61 13.22 -4.03
CA GLY A 108 -6.38 11.78 -4.24
C GLY A 108 -4.91 11.35 -4.28
N HIS A 109 -3.98 12.19 -3.82
CA HIS A 109 -2.57 11.87 -3.76
C HIS A 109 -2.20 11.20 -2.45
N LEU A 110 -1.11 10.45 -2.48
CA LEU A 110 -0.51 9.78 -1.32
C LEU A 110 0.83 10.45 -1.00
N VAL A 111 1.01 10.88 0.23
CA VAL A 111 2.31 11.29 0.78
C VAL A 111 2.79 10.17 1.70
N ALA A 112 3.79 9.41 1.24
CA ALA A 112 4.38 8.33 2.00
C ALA A 112 5.63 8.82 2.73
N VAL A 113 5.68 8.59 4.04
CA VAL A 113 6.75 9.07 4.93
C VAL A 113 7.12 8.02 5.96
N THR A 114 8.27 8.21 6.56
CA THR A 114 8.76 7.48 7.73
C THR A 114 8.92 8.42 8.91
N ARG A 115 9.34 7.89 10.08
CA ARG A 115 9.71 8.71 11.22
C ARG A 115 10.67 9.85 10.87
N ASP A 116 11.69 9.55 10.06
CA ASP A 116 12.75 10.51 9.76
C ASP A 116 12.26 11.73 8.96
N ASP A 117 11.12 11.62 8.29
CA ASP A 117 10.47 12.74 7.60
C ASP A 117 9.65 13.63 8.53
N LEU A 118 9.26 13.13 9.70
CA LEU A 118 8.40 13.81 10.67
C LEU A 118 9.18 14.38 11.85
N VAL A 119 10.15 13.63 12.36
CA VAL A 119 10.87 13.96 13.60
C VAL A 119 12.17 14.70 13.29
N GLY A 120 12.39 15.79 14.00
CA GLY A 120 13.62 16.59 13.92
C GLY A 120 14.78 15.96 14.70
N GLN A 121 16.00 16.36 14.36
CA GLN A 121 17.23 15.91 15.06
C GLN A 121 17.54 16.77 16.28
N TYR A 122 17.00 17.99 16.36
CA TYR A 122 17.27 18.94 17.41
C TYR A 122 15.96 19.49 18.02
N ILE A 123 16.05 20.05 19.22
CA ILE A 123 14.93 20.72 19.89
C ILE A 123 14.31 21.78 18.98
N GLY A 124 12.99 21.80 18.87
CA GLY A 124 12.23 22.76 18.06
C GLY A 124 12.15 22.44 16.55
N HIS A 125 12.82 21.38 16.06
CA HIS A 125 12.79 21.02 14.65
C HIS A 125 11.64 20.09 14.26
N THR A 126 11.07 19.35 15.22
CA THR A 126 10.00 18.37 14.96
C THR A 126 8.70 19.03 14.51
N ALA A 127 8.23 20.04 15.22
CA ALA A 127 6.96 20.70 14.89
C ALA A 127 6.95 21.31 13.49
N PRO A 128 7.94 22.12 13.05
CA PRO A 128 7.98 22.65 11.69
C PRO A 128 7.99 21.54 10.63
N LYS A 129 8.82 20.49 10.86
CA LYS A 129 8.99 19.38 9.94
C LYS A 129 7.70 18.58 9.77
N THR A 130 7.07 18.20 10.88
CA THR A 130 5.77 17.52 10.88
C THR A 130 4.69 18.35 10.19
N LYS A 131 4.61 19.65 10.48
CA LYS A 131 3.63 20.56 9.86
C LYS A 131 3.85 20.71 8.35
N GLU A 132 5.09 20.71 7.89
CA GLU A 132 5.41 20.74 6.45
C GLU A 132 4.89 19.49 5.73
N VAL A 133 5.14 18.31 6.30
CA VAL A 133 4.64 17.04 5.76
C VAL A 133 3.11 17.03 5.73
N LEU A 134 2.47 17.42 6.82
CA LEU A 134 1.01 17.53 6.90
C LEU A 134 0.47 18.47 5.83
N LYS A 135 1.08 19.64 5.63
CA LYS A 135 0.69 20.59 4.58
C LYS A 135 0.76 19.96 3.18
N LYS A 136 1.78 19.15 2.90
CA LYS A 136 1.90 18.40 1.64
C LYS A 136 0.80 17.36 1.47
N ALA A 137 0.37 16.72 2.56
CA ALA A 137 -0.63 15.66 2.55
C ALA A 137 -2.07 16.16 2.53
N MET A 138 -2.32 17.45 2.86
CA MET A 138 -3.66 18.02 2.90
C MET A 138 -4.40 17.88 1.56
N GLY A 139 -5.65 17.46 1.63
CA GLY A 139 -6.47 17.12 0.48
C GLY A 139 -6.22 15.71 -0.05
N GLY A 140 -5.43 14.89 0.64
CA GLY A 140 -5.05 13.54 0.24
C GLY A 140 -4.91 12.57 1.40
N VAL A 141 -3.96 11.66 1.25
CA VAL A 141 -3.66 10.61 2.25
C VAL A 141 -2.20 10.73 2.71
N LEU A 142 -2.00 10.77 4.02
CA LEU A 142 -0.70 10.63 4.65
C LEU A 142 -0.50 9.16 5.05
N PHE A 143 0.49 8.51 4.47
CA PHE A 143 0.88 7.14 4.80
C PHE A 143 2.19 7.19 5.60
N ILE A 144 2.14 6.74 6.84
CA ILE A 144 3.30 6.69 7.73
C ILE A 144 3.74 5.23 7.84
N ASP A 145 4.86 4.89 7.19
CA ASP A 145 5.41 3.54 7.27
C ASP A 145 6.21 3.37 8.56
N GLU A 146 6.13 2.17 9.13
CA GLU A 146 6.74 1.83 10.42
C GLU A 146 6.43 2.85 11.53
N ALA A 147 5.15 3.25 11.62
CA ALA A 147 4.65 4.32 12.48
C ALA A 147 4.99 4.12 13.97
N TYR A 148 5.19 2.88 14.41
CA TYR A 148 5.60 2.56 15.78
C TYR A 148 6.96 3.16 16.16
N TYR A 149 7.81 3.51 15.20
CA TYR A 149 9.06 4.22 15.50
C TYR A 149 8.85 5.67 15.95
N LEU A 150 7.66 6.23 15.79
CA LEU A 150 7.33 7.54 16.36
C LEU A 150 7.35 7.55 17.89
N TYR A 151 7.21 6.39 18.53
CA TYR A 151 7.25 6.25 19.98
C TYR A 151 8.44 5.38 20.38
N ARG A 152 9.39 5.96 21.14
CA ARG A 152 10.61 5.31 21.65
C ARG A 152 10.75 5.58 23.14
N PRO A 153 10.07 4.80 24.00
CA PRO A 153 10.05 5.05 25.44
C PRO A 153 11.43 4.92 26.11
N GLU A 154 12.34 4.18 25.49
CA GLU A 154 13.72 4.01 25.95
C GLU A 154 14.61 5.24 25.77
N ASN A 155 14.14 6.24 25.03
CA ASN A 155 14.90 7.45 24.76
C ASN A 155 14.16 8.69 25.32
N GLU A 156 14.55 9.13 26.52
CA GLU A 156 13.98 10.31 27.19
C GLU A 156 14.14 11.62 26.38
N ARG A 157 15.05 11.67 25.43
CA ARG A 157 15.30 12.81 24.53
C ARG A 157 14.66 12.61 23.16
N ASP A 158 13.68 11.74 23.07
CA ASP A 158 13.01 11.47 21.79
C ASP A 158 11.95 12.54 21.49
N TYR A 159 12.05 13.13 20.31
CA TYR A 159 11.10 14.17 19.85
C TYR A 159 9.91 13.59 19.07
N GLY A 160 9.73 12.26 19.02
CA GLY A 160 8.63 11.61 18.34
C GLY A 160 7.27 11.88 19.00
N GLN A 161 7.25 12.06 20.32
CA GLN A 161 6.04 12.40 21.05
C GLN A 161 5.41 13.74 20.57
N GLU A 162 6.24 14.75 20.27
CA GLU A 162 5.78 16.02 19.70
C GLU A 162 5.11 15.81 18.32
N ALA A 163 5.67 14.92 17.48
CA ALA A 163 5.06 14.58 16.20
C ALA A 163 3.71 13.87 16.40
N ILE A 164 3.60 12.94 17.37
CA ILE A 164 2.35 12.23 17.69
C ILE A 164 1.28 13.22 18.12
N GLU A 165 1.60 14.18 18.98
CA GLU A 165 0.64 15.20 19.46
C GLU A 165 0.11 16.07 18.33
N ILE A 166 0.99 16.51 17.43
CA ILE A 166 0.60 17.28 16.24
C ILE A 166 -0.29 16.44 15.31
N LEU A 167 0.06 15.16 15.09
CA LEU A 167 -0.75 14.23 14.29
C LEU A 167 -2.14 14.06 14.90
N LEU A 168 -2.24 13.84 16.22
CA LEU A 168 -3.52 13.70 16.94
C LEU A 168 -4.41 14.92 16.76
N GLN A 169 -3.84 16.13 16.89
CA GLN A 169 -4.56 17.37 16.70
C GLN A 169 -5.09 17.51 15.27
N VAL A 170 -4.27 17.20 14.27
CA VAL A 170 -4.66 17.32 12.86
C VAL A 170 -5.66 16.25 12.46
N MET A 171 -5.51 15.02 12.93
CA MET A 171 -6.46 13.91 12.68
C MET A 171 -7.87 14.24 13.23
N GLU A 172 -7.97 15.01 14.30
CA GLU A 172 -9.26 15.47 14.83
C GLU A 172 -9.82 16.66 14.05
N ASN A 173 -8.99 17.70 13.88
CA ASN A 173 -9.45 18.99 13.37
C ASN A 173 -9.55 19.06 11.85
N GLN A 174 -8.85 18.19 11.12
CA GLN A 174 -8.72 18.21 9.65
C GLN A 174 -9.16 16.88 9.02
N ARG A 175 -9.97 16.08 9.72
CA ARG A 175 -10.40 14.76 9.26
C ARG A 175 -11.19 14.77 7.94
N ASP A 176 -11.81 15.91 7.59
CA ASP A 176 -12.55 16.10 6.34
C ASP A 176 -11.62 16.37 5.15
N ASP A 177 -10.35 16.69 5.40
CA ASP A 177 -9.37 17.05 4.37
C ASP A 177 -8.10 16.18 4.37
N LEU A 178 -7.91 15.36 5.38
CA LEU A 178 -6.75 14.48 5.50
C LEU A 178 -7.14 13.11 6.06
N VAL A 179 -6.74 12.07 5.35
CA VAL A 179 -6.77 10.70 5.86
C VAL A 179 -5.36 10.26 6.24
N VAL A 180 -5.20 9.71 7.44
CA VAL A 180 -3.92 9.18 7.92
C VAL A 180 -3.99 7.65 7.92
N ILE A 181 -2.99 7.01 7.32
CA ILE A 181 -2.79 5.56 7.34
C ILE A 181 -1.49 5.27 8.08
N LEU A 182 -1.59 4.58 9.20
CA LEU A 182 -0.43 4.14 9.99
C LEU A 182 -0.10 2.69 9.60
N ALA A 183 1.12 2.44 9.16
CA ALA A 183 1.54 1.11 8.75
C ALA A 183 2.69 0.58 9.60
N GLY A 184 2.75 -0.75 9.77
CA GLY A 184 3.85 -1.40 10.49
C GLY A 184 3.62 -2.86 10.78
N TYR A 185 4.55 -3.47 11.53
CA TYR A 185 4.42 -4.83 12.04
C TYR A 185 3.30 -4.90 13.09
N LYS A 186 2.50 -5.96 13.06
CA LYS A 186 1.32 -6.12 13.92
C LYS A 186 1.65 -5.93 15.40
N ASP A 187 2.58 -6.71 15.92
CA ASP A 187 2.93 -6.71 17.35
C ASP A 187 3.46 -5.34 17.81
N ARG A 188 4.26 -4.68 16.95
CA ARG A 188 4.81 -3.34 17.25
C ARG A 188 3.73 -2.27 17.20
N MET A 189 2.80 -2.35 16.26
CA MET A 189 1.66 -1.44 16.17
C MET A 189 0.70 -1.61 17.35
N GLU A 190 0.46 -2.83 17.82
CA GLU A 190 -0.31 -3.07 19.04
C GLU A 190 0.33 -2.41 20.27
N THR A 191 1.65 -2.54 20.42
CA THR A 191 2.40 -1.86 21.49
C THR A 191 2.32 -0.36 21.37
N PHE A 192 2.47 0.18 20.16
CA PHE A 192 2.34 1.61 19.86
C PHE A 192 0.97 2.16 20.25
N PHE A 193 -0.11 1.46 19.89
CA PHE A 193 -1.49 1.88 20.23
C PHE A 193 -1.78 1.78 21.74
N LYS A 194 -1.26 0.76 22.42
CA LYS A 194 -1.37 0.66 23.88
C LYS A 194 -0.71 1.83 24.59
N SER A 195 0.43 2.28 24.09
CA SER A 195 1.18 3.41 24.64
C SER A 195 0.57 4.78 24.26
N ASN A 196 -0.24 4.82 23.21
CA ASN A 196 -0.86 6.04 22.67
C ASN A 196 -2.37 5.85 22.46
N PRO A 197 -3.18 5.79 23.53
CA PRO A 197 -4.63 5.53 23.43
C PRO A 197 -5.37 6.56 22.56
N GLY A 198 -4.92 7.83 22.57
CA GLY A 198 -5.48 8.87 21.71
C GLY A 198 -5.31 8.58 20.23
N MET A 199 -4.23 7.88 19.82
CA MET A 199 -4.03 7.46 18.45
C MET A 199 -4.98 6.30 18.10
N SER A 200 -5.08 5.30 18.98
CA SER A 200 -5.97 4.14 18.78
C SER A 200 -7.43 4.57 18.60
N SER A 201 -7.92 5.52 19.40
CA SER A 201 -9.32 5.97 19.36
C SER A 201 -9.70 6.70 18.07
N ARG A 202 -8.75 7.20 17.30
CA ARG A 202 -8.96 7.90 16.03
C ARG A 202 -8.89 7.00 14.81
N ILE A 203 -8.37 5.78 14.96
CA ILE A 203 -8.27 4.79 13.89
C ILE A 203 -9.57 3.99 13.82
N ALA A 204 -10.37 4.23 12.78
CA ALA A 204 -11.64 3.55 12.58
C ALA A 204 -11.51 2.21 11.86
N HIS A 205 -10.48 2.06 11.03
CA HIS A 205 -10.31 0.87 10.20
C HIS A 205 -8.96 0.21 10.42
N HIS A 206 -8.98 -1.05 10.87
CA HIS A 206 -7.79 -1.89 10.99
C HIS A 206 -7.81 -2.92 9.86
N ILE A 207 -6.74 -2.98 9.09
CA ILE A 207 -6.58 -3.89 7.96
C ILE A 207 -5.30 -4.69 8.17
N ASP A 208 -5.45 -5.99 8.40
CA ASP A 208 -4.34 -6.93 8.53
C ASP A 208 -3.95 -7.48 7.15
N PHE A 209 -2.68 -7.42 6.84
CA PHE A 209 -2.07 -7.92 5.63
C PHE A 209 -1.37 -9.24 5.92
N PRO A 210 -1.98 -10.38 5.57
CA PRO A 210 -1.36 -11.68 5.77
C PRO A 210 -0.14 -11.85 4.87
N ASP A 211 0.74 -12.79 5.26
CA ASP A 211 1.79 -13.25 4.37
C ASP A 211 1.19 -13.99 3.17
N TYR A 212 1.85 -13.90 2.03
CA TYR A 212 1.45 -14.61 0.83
C TYR A 212 1.71 -16.10 0.93
N ALA A 213 0.79 -16.90 0.42
CA ALA A 213 1.01 -18.32 0.18
C ALA A 213 2.08 -18.54 -0.92
N GLN A 214 2.70 -19.71 -0.92
CA GLN A 214 3.74 -20.05 -1.91
C GLN A 214 3.26 -19.87 -3.36
N GLY A 215 2.04 -20.31 -3.68
CA GLY A 215 1.46 -20.16 -5.02
C GLY A 215 1.23 -18.70 -5.41
N GLU A 216 0.87 -17.84 -4.45
CA GLU A 216 0.71 -16.41 -4.68
C GLU A 216 2.08 -15.74 -4.94
N LEU A 217 3.12 -16.13 -4.18
CA LEU A 217 4.49 -15.63 -4.39
C LEU A 217 5.05 -16.04 -5.75
N LEU A 218 4.71 -17.25 -6.23
CA LEU A 218 5.07 -17.69 -7.57
C LEU A 218 4.43 -16.80 -8.64
N GLN A 219 3.12 -16.57 -8.55
CA GLN A 219 2.40 -15.68 -9.47
C GLN A 219 2.95 -14.25 -9.42
N ILE A 220 3.30 -13.74 -8.21
CA ILE A 220 3.96 -12.44 -8.05
C ILE A 220 5.29 -12.42 -8.80
N GLY A 221 6.08 -13.49 -8.70
CA GLY A 221 7.35 -13.62 -9.41
C GLY A 221 7.18 -13.61 -10.93
N GLU A 222 6.26 -14.39 -11.44
CA GLU A 222 5.92 -14.45 -12.88
C GLU A 222 5.49 -13.06 -13.39
N ARG A 223 4.66 -12.38 -12.63
CA ARG A 223 4.19 -11.03 -12.98
C ARG A 223 5.31 -9.98 -12.95
N MET A 224 6.21 -10.05 -11.97
CA MET A 224 7.39 -9.18 -11.91
C MET A 224 8.29 -9.38 -13.12
N LEU A 225 8.52 -10.63 -13.53
CA LEU A 225 9.30 -10.95 -14.72
C LEU A 225 8.63 -10.41 -15.99
N ALA A 226 7.33 -10.66 -16.16
CA ALA A 226 6.58 -10.16 -17.31
C ALA A 226 6.65 -8.62 -17.41
N GLY A 227 6.56 -7.91 -16.29
CA GLY A 227 6.72 -6.45 -16.24
C GLY A 227 8.12 -5.94 -16.63
N MET A 228 9.12 -6.83 -16.61
CA MET A 228 10.49 -6.53 -17.04
C MET A 228 10.81 -7.11 -18.42
N ASN A 229 9.82 -7.65 -19.15
CA ASN A 229 9.98 -8.42 -20.38
C ASN A 229 10.89 -9.65 -20.21
N TYR A 230 10.78 -10.31 -19.05
CA TYR A 230 11.43 -11.56 -18.74
C TYR A 230 10.41 -12.69 -18.56
N SER A 231 10.87 -13.93 -18.71
CA SER A 231 10.11 -15.15 -18.44
C SER A 231 10.99 -16.23 -17.81
N PHE A 232 10.37 -17.22 -17.21
CA PHE A 232 11.04 -18.45 -16.83
C PHE A 232 11.24 -19.33 -18.04
N GLY A 233 12.46 -19.80 -18.26
CA GLY A 233 12.78 -20.84 -19.23
C GLY A 233 12.28 -22.22 -18.79
N GLU A 234 12.47 -23.19 -19.65
CA GLU A 234 12.07 -24.58 -19.38
C GLU A 234 12.67 -25.07 -18.05
N GLY A 235 11.84 -25.67 -17.20
CA GLY A 235 12.22 -26.16 -15.87
C GLY A 235 12.47 -25.08 -14.81
N THR A 236 12.64 -23.80 -15.17
CA THR A 236 12.99 -22.73 -14.24
C THR A 236 11.87 -22.42 -13.25
N ARG A 237 10.62 -22.53 -13.70
CA ARG A 237 9.45 -22.34 -12.82
C ARG A 237 9.46 -23.33 -11.64
N ALA A 238 9.72 -24.60 -11.90
CA ALA A 238 9.80 -25.62 -10.87
C ALA A 238 10.96 -25.38 -9.88
N VAL A 239 12.10 -24.89 -10.37
CA VAL A 239 13.23 -24.48 -9.51
C VAL A 239 12.86 -23.28 -8.66
N PHE A 240 12.11 -22.32 -9.19
CA PHE A 240 11.65 -21.15 -8.41
C PHE A 240 10.63 -21.56 -7.35
N GLU A 241 9.73 -22.50 -7.62
CA GLU A 241 8.83 -23.08 -6.62
C GLU A 241 9.61 -23.72 -5.47
N GLN A 242 10.66 -24.50 -5.77
CA GLN A 242 11.55 -25.09 -4.76
C GLN A 242 12.31 -24.00 -3.97
N TYR A 243 12.77 -22.96 -4.66
CA TYR A 243 13.39 -21.81 -4.00
C TYR A 243 12.44 -21.18 -2.99
N LEU A 244 11.20 -20.93 -3.38
CA LEU A 244 10.18 -20.33 -2.51
C LEU A 244 9.90 -21.22 -1.30
N ALA A 245 9.69 -22.52 -1.48
CA ALA A 245 9.46 -23.47 -0.41
C ALA A 245 10.58 -23.43 0.65
N ARG A 246 11.85 -23.39 0.22
CA ARG A 246 13.00 -23.30 1.12
C ARG A 246 13.12 -21.92 1.78
N ARG A 247 12.79 -20.85 1.04
CA ARG A 247 12.99 -19.48 1.49
C ARG A 247 11.92 -19.04 2.50
N LEU A 248 10.70 -19.55 2.37
CA LEU A 248 9.57 -19.26 3.28
C LEU A 248 9.87 -19.63 4.74
N VAL A 249 10.61 -20.71 4.97
CA VAL A 249 10.95 -21.18 6.33
C VAL A 249 12.21 -20.52 6.89
N GLN A 250 12.90 -19.69 6.12
CA GLN A 250 14.11 -19.01 6.56
C GLN A 250 13.79 -17.66 7.25
N PRO A 251 14.61 -17.21 8.19
CA PRO A 251 14.43 -15.91 8.83
C PRO A 251 14.48 -14.75 7.84
N HIS A 252 13.88 -13.63 8.24
CA HIS A 252 13.85 -12.40 7.45
C HIS A 252 13.23 -12.55 6.06
N PHE A 253 12.27 -13.45 5.90
CA PHE A 253 11.45 -13.49 4.70
C PHE A 253 10.54 -12.26 4.66
N ALA A 254 10.48 -11.59 3.50
CA ALA A 254 9.78 -10.32 3.31
C ALA A 254 8.88 -10.35 2.07
N ASN A 255 8.12 -11.43 1.91
CA ASN A 255 7.07 -11.59 0.90
C ASN A 255 7.54 -11.16 -0.53
N ALA A 256 6.77 -10.33 -1.21
CA ALA A 256 7.08 -9.86 -2.56
C ALA A 256 8.45 -9.14 -2.67
N ARG A 257 8.96 -8.54 -1.58
CA ARG A 257 10.31 -7.96 -1.56
C ARG A 257 11.38 -9.05 -1.67
N SER A 258 11.19 -10.19 -0.98
CA SER A 258 12.10 -11.35 -1.12
C SER A 258 12.05 -11.96 -2.52
N VAL A 259 10.87 -12.04 -3.12
CA VAL A 259 10.69 -12.47 -4.51
C VAL A 259 11.46 -11.57 -5.47
N ARG A 260 11.27 -10.25 -5.37
CA ARG A 260 11.99 -9.26 -6.20
C ARG A 260 13.50 -9.44 -6.09
N ASN A 261 14.03 -9.49 -4.87
CA ASN A 261 15.46 -9.67 -4.62
C ASN A 261 15.99 -10.99 -5.21
N ALA A 262 15.19 -12.06 -5.20
CA ALA A 262 15.57 -13.33 -5.82
C ALA A 262 15.68 -13.22 -7.33
N LEU A 263 14.70 -12.58 -7.97
CA LEU A 263 14.68 -12.37 -9.41
C LEU A 263 15.81 -11.45 -9.87
N ASP A 264 16.08 -10.36 -9.15
CA ASP A 264 17.19 -9.45 -9.45
C ASP A 264 18.55 -10.17 -9.39
N ARG A 265 18.73 -11.04 -8.39
CA ARG A 265 19.94 -11.87 -8.29
C ARG A 265 20.02 -12.93 -9.39
N ALA A 266 18.89 -13.51 -9.80
CA ALA A 266 18.85 -14.45 -10.93
C ALA A 266 19.22 -13.76 -12.24
N ARG A 267 18.69 -12.57 -12.49
CA ARG A 267 19.05 -11.72 -13.64
C ARG A 267 20.53 -11.36 -13.66
N LEU A 268 21.10 -11.02 -12.50
CA LEU A 268 22.54 -10.75 -12.40
C LEU A 268 23.37 -11.98 -12.81
N ARG A 269 22.97 -13.19 -12.36
CA ARG A 269 23.67 -14.43 -12.73
C ARG A 269 23.50 -14.77 -14.20
N GLN A 270 22.29 -14.57 -14.76
CA GLN A 270 22.08 -14.70 -16.20
C GLN A 270 23.03 -13.77 -16.98
N ALA A 271 23.08 -12.48 -16.60
CA ALA A 271 23.96 -11.51 -17.26
C ALA A 271 25.43 -11.93 -17.17
N SER A 272 25.90 -12.37 -15.99
CA SER A 272 27.27 -12.86 -15.81
C SER A 272 27.58 -14.08 -16.69
N ARG A 273 26.63 -15.01 -16.79
CA ARG A 273 26.76 -16.22 -17.62
C ARG A 273 26.83 -15.87 -19.10
N LEU A 274 25.99 -14.99 -19.58
CA LEU A 274 25.98 -14.55 -20.97
C LEU A 274 27.23 -13.73 -21.33
N TYR A 275 27.69 -12.90 -20.40
CA TYR A 275 28.90 -12.10 -20.58
C TYR A 275 30.18 -12.93 -20.63
N ALA A 276 30.22 -14.06 -19.94
CA ALA A 276 31.39 -14.96 -19.95
C ALA A 276 31.62 -15.66 -21.32
N ASP A 277 30.60 -15.69 -22.20
CA ASP A 277 30.66 -16.24 -23.54
C ASP A 277 30.58 -15.11 -24.59
N ALA A 278 31.63 -14.29 -24.64
CA ALA A 278 31.64 -13.02 -25.38
C ALA A 278 31.49 -13.19 -26.90
N ASP A 279 31.88 -14.33 -27.45
CA ASP A 279 31.83 -14.60 -28.91
C ASP A 279 30.49 -15.23 -29.36
N ARG A 280 29.62 -15.56 -28.41
CA ARG A 280 28.31 -16.15 -28.68
C ARG A 280 27.33 -15.10 -29.22
N VAL A 281 26.68 -15.42 -30.34
CA VAL A 281 25.54 -14.63 -30.83
C VAL A 281 24.34 -14.87 -29.94
N LEU A 282 23.91 -13.80 -29.23
CA LEU A 282 22.76 -13.86 -28.30
C LEU A 282 21.44 -13.65 -29.07
N THR A 283 20.47 -14.48 -28.75
CA THR A 283 19.09 -14.34 -29.24
C THR A 283 18.22 -13.51 -28.27
N ALA A 284 17.07 -13.07 -28.75
CA ALA A 284 16.08 -12.41 -27.88
C ALA A 284 15.66 -13.32 -26.70
N ALA A 285 15.54 -14.62 -26.92
CA ALA A 285 15.24 -15.60 -25.88
C ALA A 285 16.36 -15.66 -24.82
N ASP A 286 17.62 -15.65 -25.21
CA ASP A 286 18.76 -15.65 -24.29
C ASP A 286 18.70 -14.42 -23.35
N LEU A 287 18.29 -13.26 -23.87
CA LEU A 287 18.27 -11.99 -23.15
C LEU A 287 17.02 -11.80 -22.26
N SER A 288 15.93 -12.52 -22.56
CA SER A 288 14.64 -12.36 -21.86
C SER A 288 14.22 -13.57 -21.01
N THR A 289 15.06 -14.61 -20.91
CA THR A 289 14.69 -15.86 -20.23
C THR A 289 15.69 -16.22 -19.14
N LEU A 290 15.19 -16.46 -17.92
CA LEU A 290 15.98 -17.00 -16.82
C LEU A 290 16.08 -18.53 -16.96
N ALA A 291 17.29 -19.08 -16.82
CA ALA A 291 17.52 -20.51 -16.82
C ALA A 291 17.54 -21.09 -15.39
N PRO A 292 17.29 -22.40 -15.20
CA PRO A 292 17.32 -23.04 -13.88
C PRO A 292 18.60 -22.77 -13.09
N GLN A 293 19.75 -22.79 -13.75
CA GLN A 293 21.05 -22.53 -13.13
C GLN A 293 21.19 -21.13 -12.54
N ASP A 294 20.48 -20.13 -13.08
CA ASP A 294 20.51 -18.76 -12.59
C ASP A 294 19.83 -18.65 -11.19
N LEU A 295 18.92 -19.59 -10.87
CA LEU A 295 18.30 -19.73 -9.56
C LEU A 295 19.04 -20.71 -8.65
N LEU A 296 19.46 -21.90 -9.18
CA LEU A 296 20.12 -22.95 -8.40
C LEU A 296 21.43 -22.48 -7.74
N ALA A 297 22.13 -21.53 -8.34
CA ALA A 297 23.31 -20.90 -7.76
C ALA A 297 23.00 -20.02 -6.54
N SER A 298 21.76 -19.95 -6.06
CA SER A 298 21.39 -19.23 -4.85
C SER A 298 21.87 -19.96 -3.59
N ARG A 299 22.34 -19.18 -2.60
CA ARG A 299 22.70 -19.72 -1.28
C ARG A 299 21.56 -20.49 -0.60
N VAL A 300 20.31 -20.21 -0.95
CA VAL A 300 19.12 -20.92 -0.44
C VAL A 300 19.17 -22.42 -0.75
N PHE A 301 19.80 -22.81 -1.85
CA PHE A 301 20.01 -24.22 -2.21
C PHE A 301 21.26 -24.84 -1.59
N GLN A 302 22.21 -24.00 -1.11
CA GLN A 302 23.47 -24.45 -0.52
C GLN A 302 23.37 -24.71 0.98
N ILE A 303 22.35 -24.15 1.65
CA ILE A 303 22.10 -24.39 3.07
C ILE A 303 21.39 -25.74 3.14
N SER A 304 22.15 -26.81 3.48
CA SER A 304 21.58 -28.09 3.90
C SER A 304 20.66 -27.81 5.09
N THR A 305 19.40 -28.21 4.99
CA THR A 305 18.49 -28.27 6.13
C THR A 305 19.09 -29.28 7.10
N THR A 306 19.93 -28.80 8.03
CA THR A 306 20.29 -29.58 9.18
C THR A 306 19.04 -29.60 10.06
N THR A 307 18.43 -30.75 10.13
CA THR A 307 17.32 -31.16 11.00
C THR A 307 17.62 -30.87 12.44
#